data_4a057205d3800a7094e0a8b73ff590b1
#
_entry.id   4a057205d3800a7094e0a8b73ff590b1
#
_cell.length_a   1.000
_cell.length_b   1.000
_cell.length_c   1.000
_cell.angle_alpha   90.00
_cell.angle_beta   90.00
_cell.angle_gamma   90.00
#
_symmetry.space_group_name_H-M   'P 1'
#
loop_
_entity.id
_entity.type
_entity.pdbx_description
1 polymer ?
#
loop_
_entity_poly.entity_id
_entity_poly.type
_entity_poly.pdbx_seq_one_letter_code
_entity_poly.pdbx_strand_id
1 'polypeptide(L)'
;MRNENLQMRTLASLISEGKKVAFISGNRNVNSKNITSKKESFGRFECNIVPLMYVNGAKAVEDGCNLVDASTEQIVDANKVSSYIAIVDGQHRYTAAMEKGISPEFLILFEDYTGANTKDLLATANIDSFAWNSSNYIDGAVLFNPENELAKFAKELSDLKYPITNIGKILCFASGKLGKKQFADI
;
A
#
# COMPACT_ATOMS: atom_id res chain seq x y z
N MET A 1 12.36 -1.10 24.66
CA MET A 1 12.42 -2.56 24.47
C MET A 1 12.66 -2.80 22.99
N ARG A 2 13.73 -3.51 22.62
CA ARG A 2 13.88 -4.00 21.23
C ARG A 2 12.91 -5.16 21.07
N ASN A 3 12.00 -5.07 20.10
CA ASN A 3 11.10 -6.15 19.78
C ASN A 3 11.89 -7.21 18.99
N GLU A 4 12.35 -8.25 19.66
CA GLU A 4 13.08 -9.37 19.05
C GLU A 4 12.16 -10.26 18.17
N ASN A 5 10.87 -9.91 18.08
CA ASN A 5 9.85 -10.75 17.42
C ASN A 5 9.39 -10.25 16.05
N LEU A 6 9.94 -9.14 15.53
CA LEU A 6 9.59 -8.69 14.18
C LEU A 6 10.27 -9.60 13.15
N GLN A 7 9.50 -10.52 12.57
CA GLN A 7 9.98 -11.39 11.49
C GLN A 7 9.32 -11.00 10.18
N MET A 8 10.14 -10.67 9.20
CA MET A 8 9.73 -10.56 7.82
C MET A 8 9.59 -11.96 7.21
N ARG A 9 8.51 -12.21 6.50
CA ARG A 9 8.19 -13.50 5.87
C ARG A 9 7.77 -13.27 4.44
N THR A 10 7.98 -14.27 3.60
CA THR A 10 7.38 -14.28 2.26
C THR A 10 5.99 -14.88 2.31
N LEU A 11 5.10 -14.46 1.40
CA LEU A 11 3.80 -15.09 1.26
C LEU A 11 3.94 -16.59 0.96
N ALA A 12 4.95 -16.99 0.16
CA ALA A 12 5.23 -18.39 -0.14
C ALA A 12 5.49 -19.20 1.13
N SER A 13 6.26 -18.66 2.09
CA SER A 13 6.51 -19.37 3.35
C SER A 13 5.23 -19.58 4.17
N LEU A 14 4.33 -18.61 4.19
CA LEU A 14 3.04 -18.73 4.88
C LEU A 14 2.12 -19.76 4.18
N ILE A 15 2.09 -19.76 2.86
CA ILE A 15 1.34 -20.74 2.05
C ILE A 15 1.88 -22.17 2.29
N SER A 16 3.19 -22.34 2.39
CA SER A 16 3.80 -23.67 2.67
C SER A 16 3.44 -24.22 4.04
N GLU A 17 3.11 -23.35 4.99
CA GLU A 17 2.55 -23.71 6.32
C GLU A 17 1.03 -23.93 6.30
N GLY A 18 0.40 -23.94 5.12
CA GLY A 18 -1.04 -24.14 4.97
C GLY A 18 -1.88 -22.88 5.24
N LYS A 19 -1.25 -21.69 5.34
CA LYS A 19 -1.98 -20.44 5.54
C LYS A 19 -2.59 -19.97 4.22
N LYS A 20 -3.80 -19.42 4.33
CA LYS A 20 -4.52 -18.70 3.27
C LYS A 20 -4.60 -17.23 3.62
N VAL A 21 -4.91 -16.41 2.62
CA VAL A 21 -5.05 -14.96 2.82
C VAL A 21 -6.52 -14.58 2.92
N ALA A 22 -6.84 -13.76 3.90
CA ALA A 22 -8.14 -13.12 4.04
C ALA A 22 -8.01 -11.61 4.15
N PHE A 23 -9.07 -10.91 3.79
CA PHE A 23 -9.27 -9.49 4.06
C PHE A 23 -10.22 -9.31 5.23
N ILE A 24 -10.08 -8.20 5.94
CA ILE A 24 -10.98 -7.81 7.01
C ILE A 24 -12.22 -7.16 6.40
N SER A 25 -13.40 -7.69 6.67
CA SER A 25 -14.67 -7.12 6.23
C SER A 25 -14.84 -5.70 6.80
N GLY A 26 -15.33 -4.77 5.98
CA GLY A 26 -15.46 -3.36 6.36
C GLY A 26 -14.19 -2.53 6.20
N ASN A 27 -13.08 -3.14 5.76
CA ASN A 27 -11.94 -2.37 5.26
C ASN A 27 -12.31 -1.62 3.98
N ARG A 28 -11.48 -0.65 3.58
CA ARG A 28 -11.72 0.13 2.35
C ARG A 28 -11.95 -0.80 1.16
N ASN A 29 -12.95 -0.50 0.35
CA ASN A 29 -13.17 -1.21 -0.90
C ASN A 29 -11.94 -1.09 -1.80
N VAL A 30 -11.60 -2.20 -2.44
CA VAL A 30 -10.49 -2.24 -3.39
C VAL A 30 -10.80 -1.32 -4.56
N ASN A 31 -9.99 -0.29 -4.75
CA ASN A 31 -10.16 0.70 -5.80
C ASN A 31 -9.30 0.33 -7.02
N SER A 32 -9.95 0.19 -8.19
CA SER A 32 -9.28 -0.19 -9.45
C SER A 32 -8.13 0.75 -9.86
N LYS A 33 -8.25 2.06 -9.62
CA LYS A 33 -7.18 3.03 -9.90
C LYS A 33 -5.94 2.77 -9.04
N ASN A 34 -6.16 2.43 -7.75
CA ASN A 34 -5.07 2.09 -6.84
C ASN A 34 -4.40 0.78 -7.24
N ILE A 35 -5.17 -0.22 -7.70
CA ILE A 35 -4.63 -1.49 -8.21
C ILE A 35 -3.74 -1.23 -9.42
N THR A 36 -4.20 -0.46 -10.41
CA THR A 36 -3.42 -0.14 -11.62
C THR A 36 -2.08 0.50 -11.27
N SER A 37 -2.07 1.50 -10.38
CA SER A 37 -0.83 2.14 -9.91
C SER A 37 0.12 1.17 -9.21
N LYS A 38 -0.41 0.20 -8.45
CA LYS A 38 0.42 -0.81 -7.78
C LYS A 38 0.94 -1.85 -8.77
N LYS A 39 0.18 -2.22 -9.80
CA LYS A 39 0.66 -3.09 -10.89
C LYS A 39 1.84 -2.46 -11.65
N GLU A 40 1.81 -1.14 -11.87
CA GLU A 40 2.95 -0.42 -12.46
C GLU A 40 4.19 -0.50 -11.58
N SER A 41 4.03 -0.33 -10.26
CA SER A 41 5.13 -0.48 -9.29
C SER A 41 5.74 -1.88 -9.34
N PHE A 42 4.91 -2.93 -9.33
CA PHE A 42 5.38 -4.32 -9.48
C PHE A 42 6.03 -4.58 -10.84
N GLY A 43 5.68 -3.82 -11.88
CA GLY A 43 6.34 -3.88 -13.18
C GLY A 43 7.79 -3.40 -13.16
N ARG A 44 8.16 -2.55 -12.19
CA ARG A 44 9.51 -2.00 -12.03
C ARG A 44 10.38 -2.82 -11.09
N PHE A 45 9.82 -3.39 -10.03
CA PHE A 45 10.58 -3.96 -8.92
C PHE A 45 10.35 -5.46 -8.71
N GLU A 46 9.34 -6.03 -9.36
CA GLU A 46 8.93 -7.45 -9.24
C GLU A 46 8.62 -7.91 -7.79
N CYS A 47 8.67 -7.00 -6.82
CA CYS A 47 8.38 -7.25 -5.41
C CYS A 47 7.64 -6.05 -4.78
N ASN A 48 7.12 -6.23 -3.57
CA ASN A 48 6.58 -5.12 -2.78
C ASN A 48 7.70 -4.42 -2.00
N ILE A 49 7.94 -3.15 -2.31
CA ILE A 49 8.93 -2.33 -1.58
C ILE A 49 8.49 -2.08 -0.14
N VAL A 50 7.18 -1.91 0.08
CA VAL A 50 6.59 -1.74 1.41
C VAL A 50 5.95 -3.06 1.80
N PRO A 51 6.39 -3.71 2.90
CA PRO A 51 5.81 -4.97 3.36
C PRO A 51 4.32 -4.84 3.65
N LEU A 52 3.59 -5.96 3.53
CA LEU A 52 2.20 -6.05 3.96
C LEU A 52 2.17 -6.34 5.46
N MET A 53 1.21 -5.78 6.17
CA MET A 53 0.99 -6.11 7.58
C MET A 53 -0.19 -7.06 7.73
N TYR A 54 -0.02 -8.12 8.50
CA TYR A 54 -1.08 -9.08 8.79
C TYR A 54 -1.18 -9.42 10.27
N VAL A 55 -2.31 -9.97 10.66
CA VAL A 55 -2.53 -10.63 11.94
C VAL A 55 -2.98 -12.06 11.70
N ASN A 56 -2.85 -12.92 12.71
CA ASN A 56 -3.45 -14.26 12.65
C ASN A 56 -4.96 -14.16 12.51
N GLY A 57 -5.57 -14.97 11.65
CA GLY A 57 -7.01 -14.92 11.40
C GLY A 57 -7.86 -15.21 12.64
N ALA A 58 -7.41 -16.11 13.53
CA ALA A 58 -8.09 -16.38 14.79
C ALA A 58 -8.10 -15.14 15.69
N LYS A 59 -6.93 -14.43 15.82
CA LYS A 59 -6.83 -13.17 16.56
C LYS A 59 -7.78 -12.10 15.98
N ALA A 60 -7.81 -11.95 14.66
CA ALA A 60 -8.69 -10.98 14.03
C ALA A 60 -10.17 -11.22 14.39
N VAL A 61 -10.60 -12.48 14.40
CA VAL A 61 -11.98 -12.84 14.76
C VAL A 61 -12.23 -12.68 16.27
N GLU A 62 -11.27 -13.01 17.13
CA GLU A 62 -11.32 -12.75 18.57
C GLU A 62 -11.47 -11.23 18.85
N ASP A 63 -10.79 -10.39 18.09
CA ASP A 63 -10.93 -8.93 18.12
C ASP A 63 -12.26 -8.42 17.50
N GLY A 64 -13.14 -9.34 17.08
CA GLY A 64 -14.48 -9.05 16.55
C GLY A 64 -14.49 -8.61 15.09
N CYS A 65 -13.48 -8.99 14.29
CA CYS A 65 -13.48 -8.80 12.84
C CYS A 65 -14.12 -9.98 12.12
N ASN A 66 -14.79 -9.73 11.00
CA ASN A 66 -15.18 -10.76 10.06
C ASN A 66 -14.14 -10.85 8.94
N LEU A 67 -13.83 -12.07 8.49
CA LEU A 67 -12.86 -12.32 7.44
C LEU A 67 -13.54 -12.71 6.13
N VAL A 68 -12.98 -12.25 5.03
CA VAL A 68 -13.37 -12.59 3.66
C VAL A 68 -12.16 -13.23 2.99
N ASP A 69 -12.29 -14.44 2.48
CA ASP A 69 -11.23 -15.12 1.74
C ASP A 69 -10.85 -14.31 0.50
N ALA A 70 -9.56 -14.01 0.35
CA ALA A 70 -9.07 -13.13 -0.69
C ALA A 70 -9.17 -13.72 -2.11
N SER A 71 -9.35 -15.03 -2.24
CA SER A 71 -9.45 -15.72 -3.54
C SER A 71 -10.88 -16.03 -3.96
N THR A 72 -11.75 -16.32 -3.00
CA THR A 72 -13.15 -16.72 -3.27
C THR A 72 -14.15 -15.60 -2.99
N GLU A 73 -13.73 -14.55 -2.32
CA GLU A 73 -14.58 -13.43 -1.86
C GLU A 73 -15.73 -13.88 -0.92
N GLN A 74 -15.62 -15.08 -0.34
CA GLN A 74 -16.60 -15.62 0.58
C GLN A 74 -16.21 -15.34 2.03
N ILE A 75 -17.21 -15.22 2.90
CA ILE A 75 -16.97 -15.11 4.34
C ILE A 75 -16.30 -16.40 4.84
N VAL A 76 -15.22 -16.23 5.59
CA VAL A 76 -14.48 -17.35 6.17
C VAL A 76 -15.25 -17.94 7.33
N ASP A 77 -15.44 -19.27 7.31
CA ASP A 77 -16.06 -20.03 8.40
C ASP A 77 -15.24 -19.89 9.69
N ALA A 78 -15.92 -19.64 10.81
CA ALA A 78 -15.30 -19.47 12.12
C ALA A 78 -14.38 -20.65 12.54
N ASN A 79 -14.69 -21.85 12.09
CA ASN A 79 -13.87 -23.06 12.37
C ASN A 79 -12.57 -23.11 11.55
N LYS A 80 -12.42 -22.26 10.54
CA LYS A 80 -11.27 -22.26 9.61
C LYS A 80 -10.37 -21.05 9.77
N VAL A 81 -10.74 -20.08 10.61
CA VAL A 81 -10.02 -18.81 10.73
C VAL A 81 -8.54 -18.96 11.12
N SER A 82 -8.19 -20.00 11.87
CA SER A 82 -6.81 -20.29 12.26
C SER A 82 -5.89 -20.67 11.09
N SER A 83 -6.46 -21.11 9.96
CA SER A 83 -5.72 -21.37 8.73
C SER A 83 -5.55 -20.13 7.85
N TYR A 84 -5.97 -18.95 8.31
CA TYR A 84 -5.86 -17.71 7.57
C TYR A 84 -4.92 -16.72 8.24
N ILE A 85 -4.29 -15.88 7.43
CA ILE A 85 -3.73 -14.60 7.82
C ILE A 85 -4.68 -13.52 7.34
N ALA A 86 -4.95 -12.51 8.17
CA ALA A 86 -5.81 -11.38 7.84
C ALA A 86 -4.94 -10.15 7.54
N ILE A 87 -5.00 -9.65 6.31
CA ILE A 87 -4.25 -8.46 5.90
C ILE A 87 -4.89 -7.22 6.54
N VAL A 88 -4.11 -6.52 7.36
CA VAL A 88 -4.47 -5.25 7.99
C VAL A 88 -4.09 -4.08 7.07
N ASP A 89 -2.85 -4.06 6.57
CA ASP A 89 -2.40 -3.07 5.58
C ASP A 89 -1.83 -3.74 4.33
N GLY A 90 -2.11 -3.13 3.19
CA GLY A 90 -1.59 -3.57 1.90
C GLY A 90 -2.55 -4.40 1.06
N GLN A 91 -3.85 -4.41 1.35
CA GLN A 91 -4.86 -5.11 0.56
C GLN A 91 -4.75 -4.81 -0.95
N HIS A 92 -4.64 -3.53 -1.34
CA HIS A 92 -4.45 -3.15 -2.75
C HIS A 92 -3.15 -3.67 -3.35
N ARG A 93 -2.06 -3.74 -2.55
CA ARG A 93 -0.77 -4.30 -3.01
C ARG A 93 -0.88 -5.79 -3.23
N TYR A 94 -1.51 -6.51 -2.31
CA TYR A 94 -1.78 -7.94 -2.46
C TYR A 94 -2.61 -8.22 -3.71
N THR A 95 -3.76 -7.55 -3.87
CA THR A 95 -4.64 -7.73 -5.03
C THR A 95 -3.90 -7.43 -6.34
N ALA A 96 -3.16 -6.32 -6.41
CA ALA A 96 -2.37 -5.96 -7.58
C ALA A 96 -1.30 -7.01 -7.94
N ALA A 97 -0.64 -7.58 -6.93
CA ALA A 97 0.36 -8.62 -7.12
C ALA A 97 -0.27 -9.90 -7.67
N MET A 98 -1.39 -10.35 -7.09
CA MET A 98 -2.10 -11.55 -7.55
C MET A 98 -2.61 -11.38 -8.99
N GLU A 99 -3.24 -10.26 -9.31
CA GLU A 99 -3.72 -9.96 -10.66
C GLU A 99 -2.60 -9.81 -11.70
N LYS A 100 -1.38 -9.46 -11.26
CA LYS A 100 -0.21 -9.36 -12.13
C LYS A 100 0.55 -10.68 -12.26
N GLY A 101 0.24 -11.68 -11.43
CA GLY A 101 0.93 -12.97 -11.41
C GLY A 101 2.31 -12.90 -10.75
N ILE A 102 2.50 -11.98 -9.79
CA ILE A 102 3.75 -11.90 -9.01
C ILE A 102 3.86 -13.16 -8.14
N SER A 103 5.03 -13.80 -8.18
CA SER A 103 5.28 -14.98 -7.36
C SER A 103 5.16 -14.65 -5.87
N PRO A 104 4.51 -15.52 -5.07
CA PRO A 104 4.40 -15.35 -3.61
C PRO A 104 5.75 -15.20 -2.89
N GLU A 105 6.85 -15.65 -3.48
CA GLU A 105 8.20 -15.49 -2.94
C GLU A 105 8.65 -14.03 -2.89
N PHE A 106 8.12 -13.19 -3.77
CA PHE A 106 8.45 -11.77 -3.86
C PHE A 106 7.49 -10.86 -3.08
N LEU A 107 6.51 -11.44 -2.37
CA LEU A 107 5.62 -10.71 -1.48
C LEU A 107 6.08 -10.84 -0.04
N ILE A 108 6.59 -9.73 0.51
CA ILE A 108 7.10 -9.65 1.88
C ILE A 108 6.00 -9.15 2.79
N LEU A 109 5.82 -9.85 3.91
CA LEU A 109 4.85 -9.54 4.95
C LEU A 109 5.51 -9.56 6.32
N PHE A 110 4.89 -8.89 7.28
CA PHE A 110 5.21 -9.04 8.69
C PHE A 110 3.94 -9.20 9.51
N GLU A 111 4.04 -9.98 10.58
CA GLU A 111 2.97 -10.14 11.55
C GLU A 111 2.96 -8.95 12.51
N ASP A 112 1.77 -8.50 12.91
CA ASP A 112 1.67 -7.49 13.95
C ASP A 112 2.35 -7.97 15.23
N TYR A 113 3.27 -7.17 15.72
CA TYR A 113 4.06 -7.43 16.93
C TYR A 113 3.61 -6.57 18.12
N THR A 114 2.65 -5.69 17.93
CA THR A 114 2.22 -4.74 18.97
C THR A 114 1.27 -5.38 19.95
N GLY A 115 0.57 -6.44 19.54
CA GLY A 115 -0.51 -7.06 20.28
C GLY A 115 -1.77 -6.19 20.41
N ALA A 116 -1.83 -5.10 19.65
CA ALA A 116 -3.00 -4.21 19.65
C ALA A 116 -4.25 -4.91 19.11
N ASN A 117 -5.41 -4.34 19.38
CA ASN A 117 -6.66 -4.81 18.79
C ASN A 117 -6.64 -4.63 17.26
N THR A 118 -7.06 -5.63 16.52
CA THR A 118 -7.02 -5.63 15.06
C THR A 118 -7.83 -4.48 14.44
N LYS A 119 -8.94 -4.06 15.06
CA LYS A 119 -9.74 -2.91 14.59
C LYS A 119 -9.00 -1.60 14.75
N ASP A 120 -8.24 -1.44 15.84
CA ASP A 120 -7.44 -0.25 16.10
C ASP A 120 -6.26 -0.18 15.13
N LEU A 121 -5.59 -1.31 14.87
CA LEU A 121 -4.55 -1.40 13.85
C LEU A 121 -5.08 -1.01 12.47
N LEU A 122 -6.25 -1.54 12.09
CA LEU A 122 -6.88 -1.24 10.81
C LEU A 122 -7.25 0.24 10.70
N ALA A 123 -7.82 0.82 11.76
CA ALA A 123 -8.18 2.24 11.80
C ALA A 123 -6.93 3.11 11.66
N THR A 124 -5.86 2.82 12.41
CA THR A 124 -4.59 3.55 12.36
C THR A 124 -3.95 3.46 10.98
N ALA A 125 -3.81 2.26 10.42
CA ALA A 125 -3.25 2.06 9.08
C ALA A 125 -4.03 2.82 7.99
N ASN A 126 -5.34 2.99 8.19
CA ASN A 126 -6.18 3.76 7.27
C ASN A 126 -6.06 5.27 7.45
N ILE A 127 -5.90 5.75 8.68
CA ILE A 127 -5.78 7.20 9.00
C ILE A 127 -4.39 7.70 8.63
N ASP A 128 -3.33 6.95 8.95
CA ASP A 128 -1.94 7.35 8.75
C ASP A 128 -1.49 7.27 7.28
N SER A 129 -2.31 6.67 6.40
CA SER A 129 -2.02 6.63 4.97
C SER A 129 -2.37 7.96 4.30
N PHE A 130 -1.47 8.95 4.38
CA PHE A 130 -1.63 10.21 3.65
C PHE A 130 -1.41 9.98 2.14
N ALA A 131 -2.39 10.44 1.34
CA ALA A 131 -2.15 10.59 -0.09
C ALA A 131 -1.14 11.72 -0.30
N TRP A 132 -0.13 11.49 -1.13
CA TRP A 132 0.76 12.57 -1.57
C TRP A 132 -0.07 13.70 -2.18
N ASN A 133 0.16 14.91 -1.71
CA ASN A 133 -0.35 16.11 -2.36
C ASN A 133 0.60 16.53 -3.50
N SER A 134 0.20 17.53 -4.27
CA SER A 134 0.99 17.96 -5.43
C SER A 134 2.38 18.49 -5.06
N SER A 135 2.56 19.09 -3.86
CA SER A 135 3.86 19.51 -3.38
C SER A 135 4.79 18.31 -3.12
N ASN A 136 4.26 17.24 -2.52
CA ASN A 136 5.04 16.02 -2.30
C ASN A 136 5.51 15.38 -3.61
N TYR A 137 4.73 15.52 -4.71
CA TYR A 137 5.17 15.05 -6.04
C TYR A 137 6.30 15.89 -6.60
N ILE A 138 6.30 17.22 -6.39
CA ILE A 138 7.43 18.09 -6.78
C ILE A 138 8.69 17.69 -6.02
N ASP A 139 8.59 17.54 -4.68
CA ASP A 139 9.71 17.09 -3.84
C ASP A 139 10.25 15.74 -4.30
N GLY A 140 9.35 14.80 -4.62
CA GLY A 140 9.71 13.50 -5.16
C GLY A 140 10.41 13.58 -6.52
N ALA A 141 9.94 14.44 -7.45
CA ALA A 141 10.55 14.61 -8.76
C ALA A 141 12.00 15.10 -8.66
N VAL A 142 12.26 16.07 -7.79
CA VAL A 142 13.64 16.55 -7.54
C VAL A 142 14.51 15.48 -6.91
N LEU A 143 13.96 14.67 -5.99
CA LEU A 143 14.70 13.58 -5.35
C LEU A 143 15.10 12.48 -6.35
N PHE A 144 14.19 12.10 -7.25
CA PHE A 144 14.42 11.02 -8.22
C PHE A 144 15.23 11.45 -9.44
N ASN A 145 15.17 12.72 -9.80
CA ASN A 145 15.92 13.27 -10.92
C ASN A 145 16.51 14.64 -10.56
N PRO A 146 17.59 14.66 -9.75
CA PRO A 146 18.16 15.90 -9.24
C PRO A 146 18.78 16.79 -10.33
N GLU A 147 18.99 16.29 -11.54
CA GLU A 147 19.51 17.07 -12.67
C GLU A 147 18.39 17.70 -13.52
N ASN A 148 17.12 17.41 -13.21
CA ASN A 148 16.00 17.97 -13.95
C ASN A 148 15.74 19.44 -13.54
N GLU A 149 16.09 20.37 -14.42
CA GLU A 149 15.94 21.80 -14.18
C GLU A 149 14.47 22.24 -14.03
N LEU A 150 13.54 21.58 -14.72
CA LEU A 150 12.10 21.88 -14.56
C LEU A 150 11.59 21.45 -13.17
N ALA A 151 12.04 20.30 -12.67
CA ALA A 151 11.69 19.85 -11.32
C ALA A 151 12.26 20.79 -10.26
N LYS A 152 13.53 21.23 -10.40
CA LYS A 152 14.15 22.22 -9.51
C LYS A 152 13.36 23.53 -9.53
N PHE A 153 13.03 24.06 -10.70
CA PHE A 153 12.27 25.29 -10.83
C PHE A 153 10.85 25.15 -10.25
N ALA A 154 10.19 24.01 -10.45
CA ALA A 154 8.92 23.72 -9.81
C ALA A 154 9.03 23.77 -8.28
N LYS A 155 10.12 23.23 -7.73
CA LYS A 155 10.42 23.24 -6.31
C LYS A 155 10.62 24.66 -5.79
N GLU A 156 11.42 25.48 -6.45
CA GLU A 156 11.61 26.89 -6.09
C GLU A 156 10.29 27.66 -6.03
N LEU A 157 9.44 27.50 -7.05
CA LEU A 157 8.12 28.13 -7.06
C LEU A 157 7.23 27.64 -5.94
N SER A 158 7.29 26.34 -5.62
CA SER A 158 6.54 25.74 -4.50
C SER A 158 7.01 26.28 -3.15
N ASP A 159 8.31 26.42 -2.96
CA ASP A 159 8.92 27.00 -1.74
C ASP A 159 8.56 28.49 -1.56
N LEU A 160 8.44 29.21 -2.65
CA LEU A 160 7.92 30.57 -2.69
C LEU A 160 6.40 30.69 -2.50
N LYS A 161 5.73 29.55 -2.21
CA LYS A 161 4.30 29.47 -1.94
C LYS A 161 3.39 29.82 -3.13
N TYR A 162 3.89 29.71 -4.36
CA TYR A 162 3.01 29.79 -5.53
C TYR A 162 1.99 28.63 -5.52
N PRO A 163 0.73 28.90 -5.89
CA PRO A 163 -0.28 27.82 -5.99
C PRO A 163 0.18 26.75 -6.99
N ILE A 164 0.06 25.49 -6.63
CA ILE A 164 0.48 24.35 -7.46
C ILE A 164 -0.18 24.37 -8.85
N THR A 165 -1.44 24.80 -8.94
CA THR A 165 -2.13 24.98 -10.22
C THR A 165 -1.46 26.01 -11.13
N ASN A 166 -0.85 27.05 -10.55
CA ASN A 166 -0.12 28.06 -11.32
C ASN A 166 1.25 27.53 -11.75
N ILE A 167 1.95 26.80 -10.88
CA ILE A 167 3.20 26.12 -11.22
C ILE A 167 2.98 25.20 -12.42
N GLY A 168 1.91 24.38 -12.40
CA GLY A 168 1.56 23.50 -13.51
C GLY A 168 1.26 24.24 -14.81
N LYS A 169 0.59 25.39 -14.74
CA LYS A 169 0.33 26.22 -15.92
C LYS A 169 1.61 26.82 -16.50
N ILE A 170 2.53 27.26 -15.65
CA ILE A 170 3.80 27.87 -16.06
C ILE A 170 4.72 26.82 -16.71
N LEU A 171 4.87 25.66 -16.07
CA LEU A 171 5.84 24.66 -16.50
C LEU A 171 5.36 23.73 -17.62
N CYS A 172 4.07 23.36 -17.60
CA CYS A 172 3.54 22.36 -18.50
C CYS A 172 2.55 22.92 -19.52
N PHE A 173 2.29 24.22 -19.52
CA PHE A 173 1.23 24.86 -20.29
C PHE A 173 -0.15 24.18 -20.11
N ALA A 174 -0.35 23.52 -18.97
CA ALA A 174 -1.51 22.70 -18.69
C ALA A 174 -2.61 23.51 -18.00
N SER A 175 -3.83 23.41 -18.51
CA SER A 175 -5.02 23.96 -17.87
C SER A 175 -5.58 22.94 -16.87
N GLY A 176 -4.92 22.73 -15.72
CA GLY A 176 -5.44 21.77 -14.77
C GLY A 176 -4.55 21.52 -13.54
N LYS A 177 -4.99 20.60 -12.67
CA LYS A 177 -4.18 20.16 -11.52
C LYS A 177 -3.06 19.24 -12.01
N LEU A 178 -1.83 19.56 -11.65
CA LEU A 178 -0.72 18.64 -11.83
C LEU A 178 -0.97 17.36 -11.01
N GLY A 179 -1.10 16.27 -11.70
CA GLY A 179 -1.26 14.94 -11.12
C GLY A 179 0.05 14.14 -11.19
N LYS A 180 0.06 12.99 -10.52
CA LYS A 180 1.19 12.06 -10.46
C LYS A 180 1.80 11.76 -11.84
N LYS A 181 0.96 11.64 -12.87
CA LYS A 181 1.39 11.28 -14.23
C LYS A 181 2.19 12.38 -14.90
N GLN A 182 1.80 13.63 -14.69
CA GLN A 182 2.48 14.81 -15.29
C GLN A 182 3.85 15.09 -14.66
N PHE A 183 4.07 14.70 -13.40
CA PHE A 183 5.39 14.79 -12.77
C PHE A 183 6.31 13.61 -13.12
N ALA A 184 5.78 12.48 -13.55
CA ALA A 184 6.59 11.37 -14.03
C ALA A 184 7.13 11.59 -15.45
N ASP A 185 6.53 12.51 -16.20
CA ASP A 185 6.90 12.86 -17.57
C ASP A 185 7.82 14.10 -17.64
N ILE A 186 8.11 14.76 -16.50
CA ILE A 186 9.11 15.82 -16.32
C ILE A 186 10.44 15.22 -15.90
#